data_9c68f7a669dd0299769e4c9139449db3
#
_entry.id   9c68f7a669dd0299769e4c9139449db3
#
_cell.length_a   1.000
_cell.length_b   1.000
_cell.length_c   1.000
_cell.angle_alpha   90.00
_cell.angle_beta   90.00
_cell.angle_gamma   90.00
#
_symmetry.space_group_name_H-M   'P 1'
#
loop_
_entity.id
_entity.type
_entity.pdbx_description
1 polymer ?
#
loop_
_entity_poly.entity_id
_entity_poly.type
_entity_poly.pdbx_seq_one_letter_code
_entity_poly.pdbx_strand_id
1 'polypeptide(L)'
;MSSVAAPAAPANVRGPEPGAPIPPGAPDPAKGGMSTKRKITLGILAVYVIGLVVFGVAFGVKAHRNESFDVVGSFHLESWFHIGGPLNFDKGVLYLLIASTLTVGIVLWTSKRMQMRPGRMQMVVESTYELAASMTRENMDERMARKWFPLVYTLFVFILVTNLIGYIPLPVDSAEKFNLFGVHVPAFQIYAADTNLAIPLLLALGVFIAYNVEGVRHHGFFGYIKSLVPSGLGGAMLIFMYPLEILSNFLRLISLTVRLWANLLAGHLLIEFMSGLLAVVIGLQILGWFTLPIGVAIYLFEAVLIAGLQAFIFAILTAIYLGGATQSH
;
A
#
# COMPACT_ATOMS: atom_id res chain seq x y z
N MET A 1 33.86 55.64 -10.34
CA MET A 1 34.76 54.77 -11.12
C MET A 1 35.28 53.68 -10.19
N SER A 2 34.69 52.58 -10.16
CA SER A 2 35.09 51.42 -9.33
C SER A 2 35.08 50.20 -10.23
N SER A 3 36.28 49.70 -10.50
CA SER A 3 36.59 48.58 -11.37
C SER A 3 36.13 47.26 -10.70
N VAL A 4 35.17 46.55 -11.31
CA VAL A 4 34.78 45.20 -10.92
C VAL A 4 35.70 44.24 -11.68
N ALA A 5 36.55 43.52 -10.93
CA ALA A 5 37.42 42.47 -11.46
C ALA A 5 36.59 41.24 -11.81
N ALA A 6 36.81 40.69 -13.00
CA ALA A 6 36.20 39.43 -13.48
C ALA A 6 36.74 38.21 -12.70
N PRO A 7 35.92 37.14 -12.48
CA PRO A 7 36.36 35.93 -11.80
C PRO A 7 37.30 35.12 -12.72
N ALA A 8 38.39 34.59 -12.11
CA ALA A 8 39.37 33.74 -12.76
C ALA A 8 38.76 32.42 -13.24
N ALA A 9 39.15 31.99 -14.43
CA ALA A 9 38.77 30.72 -15.04
C ALA A 9 39.30 29.52 -14.22
N PRO A 10 38.55 28.39 -14.15
CA PRO A 10 38.99 27.21 -13.42
C PRO A 10 40.21 26.55 -14.06
N ALA A 11 41.19 26.22 -13.21
CA ALA A 11 42.41 25.54 -13.60
C ALA A 11 42.12 24.21 -14.32
N ASN A 12 42.69 24.08 -15.49
CA ASN A 12 42.63 22.88 -16.32
C ASN A 12 43.41 21.72 -15.64
N VAL A 13 42.71 20.80 -14.99
CA VAL A 13 43.28 19.59 -14.40
C VAL A 13 43.65 18.66 -15.56
N ARG A 14 44.87 18.72 -16.01
CA ARG A 14 45.42 17.69 -16.95
C ARG A 14 45.48 16.38 -16.19
N GLY A 15 44.88 15.35 -16.77
CA GLY A 15 45.01 13.97 -16.30
C GLY A 15 46.50 13.52 -16.42
N PRO A 16 46.91 12.51 -15.65
CA PRO A 16 48.28 12.01 -15.66
C PRO A 16 48.70 11.54 -17.06
N GLU A 17 49.90 11.98 -17.48
CA GLU A 17 50.49 11.58 -18.77
C GLU A 17 50.73 10.05 -18.78
N PRO A 18 50.49 9.38 -19.93
CA PRO A 18 50.83 7.95 -20.08
C PRO A 18 52.34 7.76 -20.03
N GLY A 19 52.83 7.12 -18.97
CA GLY A 19 54.23 6.78 -18.83
C GLY A 19 54.96 7.33 -17.58
N ALA A 20 54.29 8.06 -16.69
CA ALA A 20 54.91 8.50 -15.44
C ALA A 20 55.18 7.30 -14.48
N PRO A 21 56.39 7.21 -13.87
CA PRO A 21 56.71 6.13 -12.93
C PRO A 21 55.79 6.17 -11.71
N ILE A 22 55.19 5.02 -11.36
CA ILE A 22 54.28 4.85 -10.21
C ILE A 22 55.07 5.11 -8.92
N PRO A 23 54.62 5.99 -8.01
CA PRO A 23 55.30 6.24 -6.74
C PRO A 23 55.37 4.99 -5.88
N PRO A 24 56.48 4.70 -5.20
CA PRO A 24 56.61 3.51 -4.34
C PRO A 24 55.61 3.58 -3.21
N GLY A 25 54.61 2.68 -3.18
CA GLY A 25 53.56 2.60 -2.18
C GLY A 25 52.12 2.70 -2.71
N ALA A 26 51.96 2.89 -4.05
CA ALA A 26 50.62 2.81 -4.62
C ALA A 26 50.14 1.36 -4.65
N PRO A 27 48.90 1.06 -4.20
CA PRO A 27 48.39 -0.31 -4.20
C PRO A 27 48.23 -0.80 -5.65
N ASP A 28 48.76 -1.98 -5.92
CA ASP A 28 48.77 -2.66 -7.20
C ASP A 28 47.32 -2.87 -7.71
N PRO A 29 46.88 -2.28 -8.83
CA PRO A 29 45.50 -2.41 -9.31
C PRO A 29 45.10 -3.84 -9.70
N ALA A 30 46.07 -4.76 -9.76
CA ALA A 30 45.87 -6.18 -10.13
C ALA A 30 45.48 -7.10 -8.97
N LYS A 31 45.48 -6.63 -7.70
CA LYS A 31 45.12 -7.44 -6.53
C LYS A 31 43.78 -7.00 -5.86
N GLY A 32 42.81 -6.61 -6.66
CA GLY A 32 41.45 -6.36 -6.22
C GLY A 32 40.74 -7.66 -5.81
N GLY A 33 41.10 -8.23 -4.66
CA GLY A 33 40.39 -9.35 -4.05
C GLY A 33 38.92 -8.95 -3.86
N MET A 34 37.99 -9.80 -4.31
CA MET A 34 36.56 -9.58 -4.20
C MET A 34 36.16 -9.19 -2.77
N SER A 35 35.45 -8.07 -2.60
CA SER A 35 34.97 -7.59 -1.31
C SER A 35 34.28 -8.69 -0.51
N THR A 36 34.50 -8.76 0.80
CA THR A 36 33.90 -9.76 1.70
C THR A 36 32.38 -9.83 1.54
N LYS A 37 31.69 -8.69 1.35
CA LYS A 37 30.25 -8.64 1.07
C LYS A 37 29.90 -9.37 -0.23
N ARG A 38 30.68 -9.20 -1.30
CA ARG A 38 30.46 -9.86 -2.59
C ARG A 38 30.73 -11.37 -2.49
N LYS A 39 31.69 -11.81 -1.69
CA LYS A 39 31.95 -13.25 -1.42
C LYS A 39 30.79 -13.89 -0.66
N ILE A 40 30.22 -13.20 0.35
CA ILE A 40 29.06 -13.66 1.09
C ILE A 40 27.83 -13.76 0.18
N THR A 41 27.57 -12.75 -0.63
CA THR A 41 26.43 -12.76 -1.57
C THR A 41 26.56 -13.89 -2.60
N LEU A 42 27.77 -14.09 -3.17
CA LEU A 42 28.03 -15.20 -4.08
C LEU A 42 27.94 -16.57 -3.38
N GLY A 43 28.37 -16.67 -2.12
CA GLY A 43 28.22 -17.87 -1.31
C GLY A 43 26.74 -18.22 -1.09
N ILE A 44 25.91 -17.26 -0.71
CA ILE A 44 24.46 -17.43 -0.54
C ILE A 44 23.81 -17.84 -1.87
N LEU A 45 24.17 -17.18 -2.96
CA LEU A 45 23.67 -17.52 -4.30
C LEU A 45 24.09 -18.94 -4.72
N ALA A 46 25.33 -19.32 -4.46
CA ALA A 46 25.82 -20.68 -4.76
C ALA A 46 25.08 -21.75 -3.94
N VAL A 47 24.89 -21.53 -2.65
CA VAL A 47 24.11 -22.43 -1.77
C VAL A 47 22.68 -22.54 -2.25
N TYR A 48 22.08 -21.43 -2.66
CA TYR A 48 20.73 -21.40 -3.24
C TYR A 48 20.64 -22.21 -4.54
N VAL A 49 21.57 -22.00 -5.48
CA VAL A 49 21.63 -22.74 -6.76
C VAL A 49 21.89 -24.23 -6.54
N ILE A 50 22.82 -24.58 -5.63
CA ILE A 50 23.07 -25.98 -5.26
C ILE A 50 21.82 -26.61 -4.64
N GLY A 51 21.14 -25.90 -3.75
CA GLY A 51 19.88 -26.33 -3.15
C GLY A 51 18.81 -26.61 -4.24
N LEU A 52 18.69 -25.71 -5.21
CA LEU A 52 17.81 -25.87 -6.38
C LEU A 52 18.10 -27.16 -7.16
N VAL A 53 19.39 -27.40 -7.48
CA VAL A 53 19.78 -28.57 -8.26
C VAL A 53 19.56 -29.85 -7.45
N VAL A 54 19.97 -29.87 -6.20
CA VAL A 54 19.80 -31.05 -5.32
C VAL A 54 18.32 -31.38 -5.12
N PHE A 55 17.49 -30.37 -4.84
CA PHE A 55 16.04 -30.56 -4.69
C PHE A 55 15.37 -31.00 -5.98
N GLY A 56 15.74 -30.38 -7.12
CA GLY A 56 15.22 -30.77 -8.44
C GLY A 56 15.57 -32.20 -8.83
N VAL A 57 16.77 -32.67 -8.47
CA VAL A 57 17.20 -34.06 -8.72
C VAL A 57 16.55 -35.04 -7.72
N ALA A 58 16.44 -34.65 -6.45
CA ALA A 58 15.92 -35.54 -5.38
C ALA A 58 14.40 -35.76 -5.47
N PHE A 59 13.63 -34.71 -5.83
CA PHE A 59 12.16 -34.76 -5.86
C PHE A 59 11.55 -34.85 -7.26
N GLY A 60 12.37 -34.90 -8.30
CA GLY A 60 11.94 -35.01 -9.71
C GLY A 60 11.47 -33.68 -10.32
N VAL A 61 11.60 -33.59 -11.64
CA VAL A 61 11.26 -32.37 -12.39
C VAL A 61 9.74 -32.29 -12.69
N LYS A 62 9.00 -33.38 -12.48
CA LYS A 62 7.57 -33.47 -12.85
C LYS A 62 6.68 -33.43 -11.60
N ALA A 63 6.05 -32.30 -11.34
CA ALA A 63 4.86 -32.24 -10.51
C ALA A 63 3.62 -32.59 -11.35
N HIS A 64 2.60 -33.20 -10.73
CA HIS A 64 1.31 -33.34 -11.39
C HIS A 64 0.72 -31.94 -11.57
N ARG A 65 0.32 -31.62 -12.80
CA ARG A 65 -0.41 -30.40 -13.10
C ARG A 65 -1.74 -30.44 -12.33
N ASN A 66 -1.93 -29.50 -11.43
CA ASN A 66 -3.18 -29.41 -10.69
C ASN A 66 -4.17 -28.55 -11.49
N GLU A 67 -5.02 -29.20 -12.28
CA GLU A 67 -6.03 -28.54 -13.13
C GLU A 67 -7.22 -27.99 -12.32
N SER A 68 -7.34 -28.39 -11.05
CA SER A 68 -8.41 -27.95 -10.16
C SER A 68 -8.08 -26.70 -9.34
N PHE A 69 -6.89 -26.11 -9.50
CA PHE A 69 -6.53 -24.90 -8.78
C PHE A 69 -7.23 -23.68 -9.38
N ASP A 70 -8.26 -23.21 -8.69
CA ASP A 70 -9.04 -22.03 -9.08
C ASP A 70 -8.58 -20.80 -8.28
N VAL A 71 -7.78 -19.96 -8.93
CA VAL A 71 -7.28 -18.69 -8.34
C VAL A 71 -8.42 -17.75 -7.98
N VAL A 72 -9.52 -17.76 -8.76
CA VAL A 72 -10.68 -16.91 -8.51
C VAL A 72 -11.48 -17.44 -7.33
N GLY A 73 -11.52 -18.76 -7.15
CA GLY A 73 -12.17 -19.42 -6.03
C GLY A 73 -11.53 -19.07 -4.68
N SER A 74 -10.21 -18.82 -4.63
CA SER A 74 -9.52 -18.45 -3.38
C SER A 74 -9.98 -17.08 -2.83
N PHE A 75 -10.53 -16.19 -3.69
CA PHE A 75 -11.14 -14.93 -3.28
C PHE A 75 -12.64 -15.05 -2.95
N HIS A 76 -13.21 -16.25 -3.07
CA HIS A 76 -14.61 -16.44 -2.74
C HIS A 76 -14.85 -16.30 -1.24
N LEU A 77 -15.87 -15.49 -0.89
CA LEU A 77 -16.29 -15.27 0.49
C LEU A 77 -17.11 -16.49 0.96
N GLU A 78 -16.44 -17.47 1.58
CA GLU A 78 -17.17 -18.53 2.28
C GLU A 78 -17.72 -17.97 3.59
N SER A 79 -19.05 -18.09 3.77
CA SER A 79 -19.71 -17.72 5.01
C SER A 79 -19.51 -18.82 6.06
N TRP A 80 -18.89 -18.47 7.20
CA TRP A 80 -18.68 -19.42 8.30
C TRP A 80 -19.95 -19.67 9.13
N PHE A 81 -20.75 -18.63 9.30
CA PHE A 81 -22.01 -18.69 10.03
C PHE A 81 -23.13 -18.01 9.25
N HIS A 82 -24.18 -18.78 8.96
CA HIS A 82 -25.43 -18.26 8.42
C HIS A 82 -26.32 -17.83 9.58
N ILE A 83 -26.40 -16.53 9.86
CA ILE A 83 -27.23 -15.98 10.93
C ILE A 83 -28.68 -15.73 10.43
N GLY A 84 -29.03 -16.23 9.25
CA GLY A 84 -30.35 -16.02 8.67
C GLY A 84 -30.59 -14.58 8.17
N GLY A 85 -30.80 -14.42 6.87
CA GLY A 85 -30.97 -13.11 6.23
C GLY A 85 -29.69 -12.59 5.54
N PRO A 86 -29.62 -11.28 5.23
CA PRO A 86 -28.49 -10.71 4.49
C PRO A 86 -27.21 -10.56 5.33
N LEU A 87 -27.22 -10.90 6.61
CA LEU A 87 -26.11 -10.80 7.54
C LEU A 87 -25.37 -12.14 7.65
N ASN A 88 -24.46 -12.38 6.73
CA ASN A 88 -23.54 -13.51 6.83
C ASN A 88 -22.23 -13.07 7.49
N PHE A 89 -21.69 -13.92 8.38
CA PHE A 89 -20.38 -13.67 8.97
C PHE A 89 -19.32 -14.30 8.07
N ASP A 90 -18.73 -13.44 7.23
CA ASP A 90 -17.71 -13.81 6.24
C ASP A 90 -16.31 -13.54 6.76
N LYS A 91 -15.30 -14.14 6.12
CA LYS A 91 -13.87 -13.85 6.36
C LYS A 91 -13.61 -12.33 6.38
N GLY A 92 -14.21 -11.56 5.46
CA GLY A 92 -14.06 -10.10 5.39
C GLY A 92 -14.51 -9.37 6.64
N VAL A 93 -15.64 -9.78 7.24
CA VAL A 93 -16.15 -9.19 8.49
C VAL A 93 -15.20 -9.46 9.66
N LEU A 94 -14.63 -10.67 9.74
CA LEU A 94 -13.63 -11.01 10.76
C LEU A 94 -12.40 -10.10 10.67
N TYR A 95 -11.83 -9.96 9.48
CA TYR A 95 -10.66 -9.08 9.26
C TYR A 95 -10.97 -7.62 9.59
N LEU A 96 -12.16 -7.12 9.22
CA LEU A 96 -12.61 -5.78 9.59
C LEU A 96 -12.72 -5.58 11.10
N LEU A 97 -13.27 -6.55 11.82
CA LEU A 97 -13.37 -6.48 13.28
C LEU A 97 -11.99 -6.48 13.93
N ILE A 98 -11.07 -7.34 13.45
CA ILE A 98 -9.69 -7.37 13.92
C ILE A 98 -9.01 -6.03 13.63
N ALA A 99 -9.12 -5.51 12.40
CA ALA A 99 -8.52 -4.24 12.00
C ALA A 99 -9.06 -3.07 12.83
N SER A 100 -10.39 -3.01 13.01
CA SER A 100 -11.04 -1.97 13.81
C SER A 100 -10.58 -2.02 15.27
N THR A 101 -10.59 -3.21 15.86
CA THR A 101 -10.19 -3.41 17.26
C THR A 101 -8.70 -3.06 17.46
N LEU A 102 -7.86 -3.46 16.52
CA LEU A 102 -6.42 -3.18 16.57
C LEU A 102 -6.15 -1.68 16.38
N THR A 103 -6.83 -1.03 15.43
CA THR A 103 -6.72 0.42 15.21
C THR A 103 -7.07 1.20 16.47
N VAL A 104 -8.23 0.93 17.06
CA VAL A 104 -8.67 1.58 18.29
C VAL A 104 -7.74 1.22 19.45
N GLY A 105 -7.34 -0.05 19.55
CA GLY A 105 -6.44 -0.54 20.60
C GLY A 105 -5.08 0.15 20.56
N ILE A 106 -4.45 0.27 19.40
CA ILE A 106 -3.13 0.92 19.23
C ILE A 106 -3.23 2.41 19.61
N VAL A 107 -4.23 3.11 19.10
CA VAL A 107 -4.41 4.55 19.37
C VAL A 107 -4.66 4.80 20.85
N LEU A 108 -5.57 4.06 21.48
CA LEU A 108 -5.87 4.20 22.90
C LEU A 108 -4.70 3.79 23.80
N TRP A 109 -3.99 2.70 23.46
CA TRP A 109 -2.85 2.24 24.23
C TRP A 109 -1.70 3.25 24.18
N THR A 110 -1.38 3.79 23.00
CA THR A 110 -0.36 4.81 22.84
C THR A 110 -0.73 6.10 23.55
N SER A 111 -1.99 6.57 23.40
CA SER A 111 -2.48 7.78 24.08
C SER A 111 -2.36 7.70 25.60
N LYS A 112 -2.62 6.52 26.19
CA LYS A 112 -2.51 6.31 27.66
C LYS A 112 -1.08 6.16 28.17
N ARG A 113 -0.13 5.86 27.28
CA ARG A 113 1.27 5.56 27.64
C ARG A 113 2.29 6.55 27.04
N MET A 114 1.82 7.72 26.63
CA MET A 114 2.70 8.78 26.12
C MET A 114 3.77 9.16 27.14
N GLN A 115 5.04 9.14 26.72
CA GLN A 115 6.19 9.51 27.53
C GLN A 115 7.01 10.60 26.83
N MET A 116 7.70 11.44 27.61
CA MET A 116 8.60 12.49 27.09
C MET A 116 9.77 11.93 26.26
N ARG A 117 10.17 10.67 26.52
CA ARG A 117 11.13 9.94 25.69
C ARG A 117 10.37 8.81 24.98
N PRO A 118 10.01 9.01 23.68
CA PRO A 118 9.16 8.08 22.98
C PRO A 118 9.83 6.74 22.74
N GLY A 119 9.12 5.67 23.04
CA GLY A 119 9.48 4.31 22.64
C GLY A 119 9.21 4.10 21.13
N ARG A 120 9.71 2.99 20.55
CA ARG A 120 9.58 2.71 19.10
C ARG A 120 8.13 2.74 18.61
N MET A 121 7.19 2.16 19.35
CA MET A 121 5.77 2.15 18.98
C MET A 121 5.14 3.56 19.06
N GLN A 122 5.48 4.33 20.08
CA GLN A 122 5.03 5.72 20.20
C GLN A 122 5.55 6.56 19.03
N MET A 123 6.81 6.39 18.63
CA MET A 123 7.42 7.06 17.49
C MET A 123 6.67 6.78 16.18
N VAL A 124 6.28 5.53 15.94
CA VAL A 124 5.48 5.17 14.75
C VAL A 124 4.13 5.86 14.76
N VAL A 125 3.40 5.82 15.90
CA VAL A 125 2.08 6.47 16.00
C VAL A 125 2.19 7.99 15.89
N GLU A 126 3.20 8.61 16.50
CA GLU A 126 3.48 10.04 16.37
C GLU A 126 3.80 10.44 14.93
N SER A 127 4.62 9.65 14.21
CA SER A 127 4.91 9.88 12.79
C SER A 127 3.67 9.79 11.92
N THR A 128 2.78 8.83 12.18
CA THR A 128 1.50 8.72 11.46
C THR A 128 0.56 9.89 11.77
N TYR A 129 0.57 10.35 13.02
CA TYR A 129 -0.18 11.53 13.44
C TYR A 129 0.31 12.81 12.77
N GLU A 130 1.63 13.05 12.78
CA GLU A 130 2.23 14.21 12.12
C GLU A 130 1.97 14.21 10.62
N LEU A 131 2.09 13.05 9.98
CA LEU A 131 1.80 12.90 8.55
C LEU A 131 0.34 13.26 8.23
N ALA A 132 -0.63 12.76 9.00
CA ALA A 132 -2.03 13.12 8.82
C ALA A 132 -2.31 14.59 9.15
N ALA A 133 -1.59 15.16 10.13
CA ALA A 133 -1.71 16.57 10.49
C ALA A 133 -1.16 17.49 9.39
N SER A 134 -0.05 17.13 8.73
CA SER A 134 0.46 17.90 7.59
C SER A 134 -0.50 17.87 6.41
N MET A 135 -1.02 16.66 6.06
CA MET A 135 -2.03 16.52 4.99
C MET A 135 -3.25 17.42 5.20
N THR A 136 -3.76 17.49 6.44
CA THR A 136 -4.94 18.32 6.74
C THR A 136 -4.64 19.79 6.74
N ARG A 137 -3.51 20.23 7.31
CA ARG A 137 -3.12 21.65 7.38
C ARG A 137 -2.74 22.24 6.03
N GLU A 138 -2.15 21.44 5.15
CA GLU A 138 -1.77 21.88 3.80
C GLU A 138 -2.96 22.04 2.86
N ASN A 139 -4.05 21.32 3.11
CA ASN A 139 -5.21 21.28 2.20
C ASN A 139 -6.47 21.97 2.74
N MET A 140 -6.46 22.43 3.99
CA MET A 140 -7.61 23.05 4.65
C MET A 140 -7.21 24.24 5.51
N ASP A 141 -8.15 25.17 5.73
CA ASP A 141 -8.00 26.23 6.72
C ASP A 141 -7.86 25.62 8.12
N GLU A 142 -7.20 26.35 9.04
CA GLU A 142 -6.89 25.85 10.39
C GLU A 142 -8.13 25.36 11.16
N ARG A 143 -9.26 26.07 11.04
CA ARG A 143 -10.54 25.68 11.67
C ARG A 143 -11.07 24.35 11.10
N MET A 144 -11.01 24.21 9.78
CA MET A 144 -11.44 23.01 9.08
C MET A 144 -10.50 21.84 9.37
N ALA A 145 -9.19 22.09 9.35
CA ALA A 145 -8.18 21.08 9.65
C ALA A 145 -8.40 20.49 11.06
N ARG A 146 -8.63 21.31 12.08
CA ARG A 146 -8.94 20.83 13.44
C ARG A 146 -10.22 20.00 13.51
N LYS A 147 -11.26 20.38 12.75
CA LYS A 147 -12.55 19.69 12.73
C LYS A 147 -12.47 18.32 12.07
N TRP A 148 -11.79 18.24 10.92
CA TRP A 148 -11.76 17.05 10.06
C TRP A 148 -10.53 16.17 10.24
N PHE A 149 -9.53 16.64 10.99
CA PHE A 149 -8.34 15.86 11.34
C PHE A 149 -8.67 14.47 11.91
N PRO A 150 -9.63 14.32 12.87
CA PRO A 150 -9.94 13.01 13.42
C PRO A 150 -10.43 12.02 12.35
N LEU A 151 -11.21 12.48 11.37
CA LEU A 151 -11.67 11.63 10.26
C LEU A 151 -10.51 11.21 9.36
N VAL A 152 -9.69 12.17 8.92
CA VAL A 152 -8.54 11.91 8.03
C VAL A 152 -7.55 10.97 8.71
N TYR A 153 -7.22 11.20 9.98
CA TYR A 153 -6.33 10.35 10.76
C TYR A 153 -6.89 8.95 10.96
N THR A 154 -8.16 8.83 11.31
CA THR A 154 -8.81 7.52 11.50
C THR A 154 -8.82 6.73 10.19
N LEU A 155 -9.16 7.34 9.06
CA LEU A 155 -9.13 6.70 7.75
C LEU A 155 -7.72 6.24 7.40
N PHE A 156 -6.71 7.10 7.60
CA PHE A 156 -5.31 6.76 7.35
C PHE A 156 -4.86 5.54 8.14
N VAL A 157 -5.04 5.57 9.47
CA VAL A 157 -4.61 4.47 10.35
C VAL A 157 -5.43 3.21 10.09
N PHE A 158 -6.74 3.33 9.89
CA PHE A 158 -7.62 2.21 9.63
C PHE A 158 -7.25 1.47 8.35
N ILE A 159 -7.09 2.20 7.24
CA ILE A 159 -6.69 1.60 5.94
C ILE A 159 -5.29 1.00 6.05
N LEU A 160 -4.35 1.69 6.71
CA LEU A 160 -3.00 1.17 6.93
C LEU A 160 -3.02 -0.15 7.69
N VAL A 161 -3.77 -0.22 8.79
CA VAL A 161 -3.88 -1.42 9.62
C VAL A 161 -4.61 -2.54 8.88
N THR A 162 -5.70 -2.23 8.16
CA THR A 162 -6.46 -3.22 7.37
C THR A 162 -5.57 -3.84 6.29
N ASN A 163 -4.81 -3.01 5.57
CA ASN A 163 -3.88 -3.48 4.55
C ASN A 163 -2.77 -4.35 5.16
N LEU A 164 -2.15 -3.91 6.26
CA LEU A 164 -1.08 -4.67 6.91
C LEU A 164 -1.55 -6.02 7.45
N ILE A 165 -2.76 -6.08 8.03
CA ILE A 165 -3.35 -7.34 8.52
C ILE A 165 -3.63 -8.29 7.35
N GLY A 166 -4.03 -7.77 6.20
CA GLY A 166 -4.28 -8.56 5.00
C GLY A 166 -3.07 -9.35 4.51
N TYR A 167 -1.85 -8.90 4.84
CA TYR A 167 -0.62 -9.63 4.53
C TYR A 167 -0.23 -10.67 5.59
N ILE A 168 -0.93 -10.74 6.73
CA ILE A 168 -0.67 -11.77 7.75
C ILE A 168 -1.46 -13.03 7.37
N PRO A 169 -0.80 -14.17 7.09
CA PRO A 169 -1.50 -15.40 6.81
C PRO A 169 -2.22 -15.89 8.08
N LEU A 170 -3.54 -15.86 8.05
CA LEU A 170 -4.36 -16.41 9.14
C LEU A 170 -4.96 -17.77 8.73
N PRO A 171 -5.20 -18.70 9.69
CA PRO A 171 -5.80 -20.01 9.44
C PRO A 171 -7.30 -19.85 9.21
N VAL A 172 -7.70 -19.32 8.07
CA VAL A 172 -9.10 -18.96 7.76
C VAL A 172 -9.68 -19.68 6.55
N ASP A 173 -8.88 -20.51 5.87
CA ASP A 173 -9.37 -21.27 4.74
C ASP A 173 -10.14 -22.51 5.22
N SER A 174 -11.46 -22.52 4.99
CA SER A 174 -12.33 -23.63 5.33
C SER A 174 -12.36 -24.72 4.26
N ALA A 175 -11.93 -24.40 3.03
CA ALA A 175 -11.93 -25.35 1.91
C ALA A 175 -10.75 -26.34 2.02
N GLU A 176 -9.58 -25.86 2.45
CA GLU A 176 -8.40 -26.68 2.64
C GLU A 176 -8.07 -26.85 4.12
N LYS A 177 -8.01 -28.10 4.58
CA LYS A 177 -7.63 -28.44 5.96
C LYS A 177 -6.41 -29.33 5.93
N PHE A 178 -5.40 -28.98 6.73
CA PHE A 178 -4.25 -29.84 6.94
C PHE A 178 -4.26 -30.46 8.35
N ASN A 179 -3.80 -31.70 8.45
CA ASN A 179 -3.69 -32.39 9.72
C ASN A 179 -2.41 -31.97 10.45
N LEU A 180 -2.58 -31.24 11.53
CA LEU A 180 -1.47 -30.91 12.44
C LEU A 180 -1.67 -31.70 13.75
N PHE A 181 -0.81 -32.68 14.02
CA PHE A 181 -0.87 -33.53 15.23
C PHE A 181 -2.25 -34.17 15.51
N GLY A 182 -3.00 -34.54 14.45
CA GLY A 182 -4.32 -35.17 14.61
C GLY A 182 -5.50 -34.19 14.71
N VAL A 183 -5.24 -32.88 14.66
CA VAL A 183 -6.26 -31.83 14.61
C VAL A 183 -6.34 -31.29 13.19
N HIS A 184 -7.55 -31.20 12.64
CA HIS A 184 -7.81 -30.58 11.34
C HIS A 184 -7.78 -29.06 11.51
N VAL A 185 -6.68 -28.43 11.09
CA VAL A 185 -6.49 -26.97 11.14
C VAL A 185 -6.82 -26.42 9.75
N PRO A 186 -7.60 -25.30 9.64
CA PRO A 186 -7.81 -24.60 8.37
C PRO A 186 -6.47 -24.14 7.77
N ALA A 187 -6.35 -24.15 6.46
CA ALA A 187 -5.15 -23.69 5.79
C ALA A 187 -4.91 -22.18 6.02
N PHE A 188 -3.63 -21.80 6.04
CA PHE A 188 -3.25 -20.40 6.19
C PHE A 188 -3.45 -19.70 4.84
N GLN A 189 -4.29 -18.68 4.82
CA GLN A 189 -4.57 -17.89 3.62
C GLN A 189 -4.23 -16.43 3.89
N ILE A 190 -3.64 -15.77 2.89
CA ILE A 190 -3.46 -14.31 2.86
C ILE A 190 -4.74 -13.73 2.28
N TYR A 191 -5.47 -12.95 3.09
CA TYR A 191 -6.72 -12.31 2.67
C TYR A 191 -6.81 -10.90 3.19
N ALA A 192 -6.99 -9.91 2.30
CA ALA A 192 -7.27 -8.54 2.70
C ALA A 192 -8.78 -8.27 2.61
N ALA A 193 -9.34 -7.67 3.65
CA ALA A 193 -10.76 -7.32 3.67
C ALA A 193 -11.14 -6.39 2.51
N ASP A 194 -10.23 -5.51 2.12
CA ASP A 194 -10.43 -4.52 1.05
C ASP A 194 -10.40 -5.10 -0.37
N THR A 195 -10.12 -6.41 -0.53
CA THR A 195 -10.33 -7.12 -1.80
C THR A 195 -11.82 -7.30 -2.11
N ASN A 196 -12.70 -7.19 -1.12
CA ASN A 196 -14.13 -7.06 -1.34
C ASN A 196 -14.47 -5.60 -1.68
N LEU A 197 -14.96 -5.35 -2.89
CA LEU A 197 -15.30 -4.01 -3.39
C LEU A 197 -16.26 -3.23 -2.46
N ALA A 198 -17.09 -3.92 -1.69
CA ALA A 198 -18.05 -3.28 -0.78
C ALA A 198 -17.37 -2.45 0.31
N ILE A 199 -16.20 -2.87 0.79
CA ILE A 199 -15.49 -2.19 1.88
C ILE A 199 -14.86 -0.87 1.41
N PRO A 200 -14.04 -0.86 0.34
CA PRO A 200 -13.57 0.40 -0.25
C PRO A 200 -14.69 1.34 -0.66
N LEU A 201 -15.79 0.80 -1.20
CA LEU A 201 -16.96 1.60 -1.57
C LEU A 201 -17.61 2.27 -0.34
N LEU A 202 -17.76 1.54 0.77
CA LEU A 202 -18.33 2.09 2.00
C LEU A 202 -17.45 3.22 2.57
N LEU A 203 -16.13 3.04 2.58
CA LEU A 203 -15.18 4.06 3.04
C LEU A 203 -15.22 5.30 2.13
N ALA A 204 -15.18 5.10 0.81
CA ALA A 204 -15.27 6.18 -0.16
C ALA A 204 -16.62 6.91 -0.11
N LEU A 205 -17.72 6.18 0.10
CA LEU A 205 -19.05 6.75 0.29
C LEU A 205 -19.12 7.61 1.56
N GLY A 206 -18.50 7.17 2.65
CA GLY A 206 -18.38 7.95 3.88
C GLY A 206 -17.66 9.29 3.64
N VAL A 207 -16.55 9.27 2.91
CA VAL A 207 -15.82 10.48 2.50
C VAL A 207 -16.67 11.36 1.57
N PHE A 208 -17.33 10.74 0.59
CA PHE A 208 -18.22 11.43 -0.34
C PHE A 208 -19.34 12.18 0.38
N ILE A 209 -20.00 11.53 1.34
CA ILE A 209 -21.03 12.16 2.15
C ILE A 209 -20.43 13.28 3.01
N ALA A 210 -19.27 13.04 3.63
CA ALA A 210 -18.62 14.01 4.52
C ALA A 210 -18.32 15.34 3.81
N TYR A 211 -17.66 15.31 2.65
CA TYR A 211 -17.31 16.54 1.96
C TYR A 211 -18.52 17.23 1.29
N ASN A 212 -19.52 16.48 0.76
CA ASN A 212 -20.74 17.09 0.26
C ASN A 212 -21.56 17.75 1.36
N VAL A 213 -21.69 17.10 2.53
CA VAL A 213 -22.38 17.68 3.69
C VAL A 213 -21.67 18.94 4.18
N GLU A 214 -20.34 18.94 4.21
CA GLU A 214 -19.57 20.12 4.61
C GLU A 214 -19.71 21.25 3.62
N GLY A 215 -19.67 20.96 2.30
CA GLY A 215 -19.93 21.95 1.27
C GLY A 215 -21.33 22.59 1.40
N VAL A 216 -22.37 21.78 1.61
CA VAL A 216 -23.73 22.27 1.85
C VAL A 216 -23.83 23.08 3.14
N ARG A 217 -23.13 22.69 4.22
CA ARG A 217 -23.13 23.46 5.48
C ARG A 217 -22.44 24.80 5.36
N HIS A 218 -21.40 24.89 4.52
CA HIS A 218 -20.63 26.11 4.37
C HIS A 218 -21.30 27.12 3.44
N HIS A 219 -21.86 26.67 2.31
CA HIS A 219 -22.45 27.53 1.27
C HIS A 219 -23.98 27.56 1.28
N GLY A 220 -24.64 26.70 2.07
CA GLY A 220 -26.06 26.39 1.93
C GLY A 220 -26.34 25.54 0.71
N PHE A 221 -27.52 24.92 0.64
CA PHE A 221 -27.85 23.97 -0.43
C PHE A 221 -27.74 24.59 -1.85
N PHE A 222 -28.40 25.73 -2.06
CA PHE A 222 -28.36 26.42 -3.38
C PHE A 222 -26.98 27.05 -3.65
N GLY A 223 -26.32 27.56 -2.60
CA GLY A 223 -24.96 28.10 -2.71
C GLY A 223 -23.95 27.02 -3.10
N TYR A 224 -24.06 25.82 -2.54
CA TYR A 224 -23.19 24.69 -2.87
C TYR A 224 -23.37 24.24 -4.33
N ILE A 225 -24.60 24.14 -4.83
CA ILE A 225 -24.83 23.84 -6.26
C ILE A 225 -24.21 24.91 -7.15
N LYS A 226 -24.33 26.19 -6.75
CA LYS A 226 -23.71 27.28 -7.51
C LYS A 226 -22.18 27.29 -7.43
N SER A 227 -21.59 26.90 -6.31
CA SER A 227 -20.14 26.87 -6.11
C SER A 227 -19.45 25.70 -6.81
N LEU A 228 -20.20 24.69 -7.26
CA LEU A 228 -19.65 23.60 -8.09
C LEU A 228 -19.08 24.08 -9.42
N VAL A 229 -19.60 25.19 -9.95
CA VAL A 229 -19.16 25.73 -11.25
C VAL A 229 -18.43 27.06 -11.04
N PRO A 230 -17.24 27.26 -11.68
CA PRO A 230 -16.48 28.50 -11.58
C PRO A 230 -17.29 29.73 -11.95
N SER A 231 -17.13 30.81 -11.17
CA SER A 231 -17.76 32.10 -11.42
C SER A 231 -17.19 32.75 -12.69
N GLY A 232 -18.05 33.36 -13.51
CA GLY A 232 -17.64 34.11 -14.72
C GLY A 232 -17.93 33.42 -16.06
N LEU A 233 -18.61 32.28 -16.07
CA LEU A 233 -19.00 31.60 -17.31
C LEU A 233 -20.33 32.13 -17.84
N GLY A 234 -20.42 32.32 -19.15
CA GLY A 234 -21.67 32.74 -19.83
C GLY A 234 -22.76 31.67 -19.79
N GLY A 235 -24.06 32.09 -19.90
CA GLY A 235 -25.20 31.21 -19.64
C GLY A 235 -25.25 29.89 -20.42
N ALA A 236 -24.84 29.86 -21.69
CA ALA A 236 -24.76 28.61 -22.45
C ALA A 236 -23.70 27.66 -21.96
N MET A 237 -22.57 28.16 -21.45
CA MET A 237 -21.47 27.39 -20.90
C MET A 237 -21.86 26.74 -19.56
N LEU A 238 -22.71 27.40 -18.76
CA LEU A 238 -23.20 26.89 -17.48
C LEU A 238 -24.00 25.59 -17.66
N ILE A 239 -24.87 25.54 -18.71
CA ILE A 239 -25.68 24.33 -18.97
C ILE A 239 -24.81 23.10 -19.24
N PHE A 240 -23.63 23.31 -19.81
CA PHE A 240 -22.71 22.22 -20.10
C PHE A 240 -21.80 21.85 -18.88
N MET A 241 -21.41 22.84 -18.10
CA MET A 241 -20.50 22.64 -16.97
C MET A 241 -21.17 21.95 -15.79
N TYR A 242 -22.44 22.23 -15.47
CA TYR A 242 -23.14 21.59 -14.36
C TYR A 242 -23.19 20.06 -14.45
N PRO A 243 -23.61 19.43 -15.55
CA PRO A 243 -23.58 17.99 -15.68
C PRO A 243 -22.16 17.41 -15.57
N LEU A 244 -21.16 18.11 -16.14
CA LEU A 244 -19.77 17.67 -16.06
C LEU A 244 -19.24 17.70 -14.61
N GLU A 245 -19.56 18.73 -13.83
CA GLU A 245 -19.10 18.84 -12.46
C GLU A 245 -19.80 17.83 -11.53
N ILE A 246 -21.10 17.60 -11.75
CA ILE A 246 -21.83 16.53 -11.05
C ILE A 246 -21.21 15.17 -11.39
N LEU A 247 -20.93 14.90 -12.66
CA LEU A 247 -20.28 13.67 -13.10
C LEU A 247 -18.88 13.53 -12.47
N SER A 248 -18.09 14.60 -12.49
CA SER A 248 -16.76 14.67 -11.86
C SER A 248 -16.83 14.31 -10.38
N ASN A 249 -17.82 14.83 -9.66
CA ASN A 249 -18.04 14.54 -8.25
C ASN A 249 -18.32 13.05 -7.99
N PHE A 250 -19.15 12.41 -8.84
CA PHE A 250 -19.37 10.97 -8.78
C PHE A 250 -18.13 10.15 -9.17
N LEU A 251 -17.38 10.61 -10.18
CA LEU A 251 -16.15 9.94 -10.60
C LEU A 251 -15.08 9.94 -9.50
N ARG A 252 -15.05 10.94 -8.62
CA ARG A 252 -14.18 10.95 -7.43
C ARG A 252 -14.48 9.77 -6.50
N LEU A 253 -15.76 9.48 -6.24
CA LEU A 253 -16.19 8.32 -5.45
C LEU A 253 -15.74 7.01 -6.08
N ILE A 254 -16.01 6.83 -7.37
CA ILE A 254 -15.66 5.62 -8.12
C ILE A 254 -14.14 5.44 -8.16
N SER A 255 -13.40 6.50 -8.49
CA SER A 255 -11.93 6.47 -8.58
C SER A 255 -11.28 6.10 -7.25
N LEU A 256 -11.78 6.65 -6.13
CA LEU A 256 -11.27 6.35 -4.80
C LEU A 256 -11.52 4.88 -4.41
N THR A 257 -12.73 4.38 -4.67
CA THR A 257 -13.12 3.00 -4.44
C THR A 257 -12.29 2.01 -5.26
N VAL A 258 -12.26 2.22 -6.58
CA VAL A 258 -11.57 1.30 -7.51
C VAL A 258 -10.07 1.29 -7.26
N ARG A 259 -9.47 2.41 -6.90
CA ARG A 259 -8.05 2.50 -6.60
C ARG A 259 -7.66 1.64 -5.41
N LEU A 260 -8.41 1.71 -4.29
CA LEU A 260 -8.15 0.90 -3.11
C LEU A 260 -8.35 -0.58 -3.42
N TRP A 261 -9.47 -0.92 -4.02
CA TRP A 261 -9.80 -2.29 -4.41
C TRP A 261 -8.81 -2.91 -5.39
N ALA A 262 -8.55 -2.21 -6.51
CA ALA A 262 -7.73 -2.76 -7.59
C ALA A 262 -6.27 -2.95 -7.20
N ASN A 263 -5.70 -2.02 -6.42
CA ASN A 263 -4.31 -2.15 -5.97
C ASN A 263 -4.13 -3.37 -5.06
N LEU A 264 -5.05 -3.58 -4.10
CA LEU A 264 -4.96 -4.72 -3.19
C LEU A 264 -5.24 -6.04 -3.90
N LEU A 265 -6.27 -6.08 -4.73
CA LEU A 265 -6.58 -7.30 -5.50
C LEU A 265 -5.40 -7.68 -6.42
N ALA A 266 -4.85 -6.70 -7.16
CA ALA A 266 -3.72 -6.93 -8.05
C ALA A 266 -2.48 -7.40 -7.30
N GLY A 267 -2.18 -6.80 -6.13
CA GLY A 267 -1.05 -7.19 -5.28
C GLY A 267 -1.16 -8.62 -4.78
N HIS A 268 -2.32 -9.00 -4.24
CA HIS A 268 -2.56 -10.38 -3.78
C HIS A 268 -2.48 -11.40 -4.91
N LEU A 269 -3.09 -11.11 -6.07
CA LEU A 269 -2.98 -11.96 -7.25
C LEU A 269 -1.53 -12.13 -7.73
N LEU A 270 -0.76 -11.05 -7.69
CA LEU A 270 0.66 -11.09 -8.08
C LEU A 270 1.49 -11.95 -7.12
N ILE A 271 1.25 -11.82 -5.80
CA ILE A 271 1.91 -12.64 -4.78
C ILE A 271 1.56 -14.12 -4.99
N GLU A 272 0.29 -14.47 -5.15
CA GLU A 272 -0.15 -15.84 -5.41
C GLU A 272 0.48 -16.41 -6.68
N PHE A 273 0.44 -15.65 -7.77
CA PHE A 273 1.02 -16.07 -9.04
C PHE A 273 2.52 -16.33 -8.93
N MET A 274 3.25 -15.44 -8.27
CA MET A 274 4.71 -15.55 -8.15
C MET A 274 5.15 -16.53 -7.07
N SER A 275 4.34 -16.80 -6.04
CA SER A 275 4.72 -17.69 -4.94
C SER A 275 4.69 -19.18 -5.30
N GLY A 276 3.93 -19.58 -6.31
CA GLY A 276 3.88 -20.99 -6.66
C GLY A 276 2.89 -21.39 -7.73
N LEU A 277 1.89 -20.54 -8.02
CA LEU A 277 0.88 -20.85 -9.03
C LEU A 277 1.50 -21.21 -10.39
N LEU A 278 2.52 -20.46 -10.80
CA LEU A 278 3.22 -20.71 -12.05
C LEU A 278 3.87 -22.12 -12.06
N ALA A 279 4.48 -22.54 -10.94
CA ALA A 279 5.06 -23.85 -10.79
C ALA A 279 3.99 -24.96 -10.83
N VAL A 280 2.85 -24.73 -10.18
CA VAL A 280 1.72 -25.67 -10.12
C VAL A 280 1.04 -25.78 -11.48
N VAL A 281 0.78 -24.68 -12.17
CA VAL A 281 0.12 -24.66 -13.48
C VAL A 281 1.00 -25.30 -14.58
N ILE A 282 2.31 -25.02 -14.58
CA ILE A 282 3.24 -25.56 -15.56
C ILE A 282 3.63 -27.00 -15.18
N GLY A 283 3.46 -27.42 -13.93
CA GLY A 283 3.84 -28.74 -13.44
C GLY A 283 5.36 -28.91 -13.26
N LEU A 284 6.09 -27.81 -13.06
CA LEU A 284 7.54 -27.79 -12.86
C LEU A 284 7.85 -27.29 -11.46
N GLN A 285 8.04 -28.18 -10.49
CA GLN A 285 8.36 -27.80 -9.10
C GLN A 285 9.63 -26.95 -8.97
N ILE A 286 10.61 -27.19 -9.83
CA ILE A 286 11.86 -26.41 -9.83
C ILE A 286 11.59 -24.92 -10.09
N LEU A 287 10.55 -24.59 -10.85
CA LEU A 287 10.19 -23.20 -11.15
C LEU A 287 9.74 -22.46 -9.89
N GLY A 288 9.03 -23.13 -8.96
CA GLY A 288 8.62 -22.56 -7.68
C GLY A 288 9.81 -22.07 -6.84
N TRP A 289 10.93 -22.76 -6.88
CA TRP A 289 12.14 -22.34 -6.18
C TRP A 289 12.78 -21.07 -6.77
N PHE A 290 12.65 -20.86 -8.09
CA PHE A 290 13.09 -19.63 -8.74
C PHE A 290 12.14 -18.46 -8.45
N THR A 291 10.84 -18.72 -8.44
CA THR A 291 9.83 -17.67 -8.24
C THR A 291 9.69 -17.29 -6.77
N LEU A 292 10.02 -18.18 -5.81
CA LEU A 292 9.89 -17.94 -4.39
C LEU A 292 10.64 -16.68 -3.90
N PRO A 293 11.93 -16.45 -4.21
CA PRO A 293 12.61 -15.21 -3.80
C PRO A 293 12.00 -13.95 -4.40
N ILE A 294 11.52 -14.05 -5.65
CA ILE A 294 10.82 -12.95 -6.33
C ILE A 294 9.48 -12.70 -5.63
N GLY A 295 8.74 -13.77 -5.31
CA GLY A 295 7.50 -13.70 -4.56
C GLY A 295 7.67 -13.04 -3.19
N VAL A 296 8.72 -13.40 -2.44
CA VAL A 296 9.05 -12.77 -1.15
C VAL A 296 9.41 -11.29 -1.33
N ALA A 297 10.17 -10.94 -2.37
CA ALA A 297 10.51 -9.54 -2.64
C ALA A 297 9.27 -8.71 -2.98
N ILE A 298 8.37 -9.25 -3.81
CA ILE A 298 7.09 -8.62 -4.16
C ILE A 298 6.21 -8.50 -2.91
N TYR A 299 6.11 -9.55 -2.11
CA TYR A 299 5.35 -9.53 -0.86
C TYR A 299 5.83 -8.42 0.09
N LEU A 300 7.13 -8.28 0.30
CA LEU A 300 7.69 -7.21 1.12
C LEU A 300 7.43 -5.83 0.53
N PHE A 301 7.54 -5.70 -0.78
CA PHE A 301 7.24 -4.45 -1.49
C PHE A 301 5.77 -4.06 -1.34
N GLU A 302 4.86 -4.99 -1.54
CA GLU A 302 3.42 -4.80 -1.35
C GLU A 302 3.07 -4.43 0.09
N ALA A 303 3.53 -5.24 1.06
CA ALA A 303 3.19 -5.05 2.47
C ALA A 303 3.72 -3.73 3.04
N VAL A 304 4.93 -3.29 2.64
CA VAL A 304 5.56 -2.10 3.22
C VAL A 304 5.22 -0.85 2.42
N LEU A 305 5.34 -0.91 1.09
CA LEU A 305 5.28 0.27 0.24
C LEU A 305 3.86 0.52 -0.27
N ILE A 306 3.21 -0.49 -0.85
CA ILE A 306 1.88 -0.31 -1.44
C ILE A 306 0.82 -0.11 -0.35
N ALA A 307 0.85 -0.89 0.73
CA ALA A 307 -0.10 -0.73 1.84
C ALA A 307 -0.02 0.67 2.47
N GLY A 308 1.20 1.17 2.72
CA GLY A 308 1.42 2.51 3.26
C GLY A 308 1.02 3.62 2.30
N LEU A 309 1.44 3.50 1.03
CA LEU A 309 1.12 4.47 -0.02
C LEU A 309 -0.40 4.58 -0.25
N GLN A 310 -1.10 3.46 -0.21
CA GLN A 310 -2.55 3.43 -0.43
C GLN A 310 -3.31 4.15 0.69
N ALA A 311 -2.93 3.91 1.95
CA ALA A 311 -3.49 4.62 3.10
C ALA A 311 -3.22 6.14 3.00
N PHE A 312 -1.99 6.52 2.61
CA PHE A 312 -1.59 7.90 2.39
C PHE A 312 -2.43 8.57 1.30
N ILE A 313 -2.54 7.96 0.11
CA ILE A 313 -3.30 8.53 -1.01
C ILE A 313 -4.77 8.69 -0.65
N PHE A 314 -5.37 7.72 0.03
CA PHE A 314 -6.78 7.81 0.44
C PHE A 314 -7.00 8.97 1.41
N ALA A 315 -6.14 9.12 2.42
CA ALA A 315 -6.23 10.18 3.42
C ALA A 315 -5.99 11.58 2.83
N ILE A 316 -4.96 11.74 1.97
CA ILE A 316 -4.68 13.05 1.36
C ILE A 316 -5.77 13.48 0.39
N LEU A 317 -6.33 12.56 -0.40
CA LEU A 317 -7.46 12.87 -1.28
C LEU A 317 -8.70 13.25 -0.47
N THR A 318 -8.95 12.59 0.66
CA THR A 318 -10.01 12.97 1.59
C THR A 318 -9.81 14.41 2.08
N ALA A 319 -8.57 14.77 2.48
CA ALA A 319 -8.24 16.13 2.90
C ALA A 319 -8.45 17.16 1.77
N ILE A 320 -7.98 16.86 0.56
CA ILE A 320 -8.17 17.71 -0.63
C ILE A 320 -9.66 17.92 -0.95
N TYR A 321 -10.47 16.86 -0.92
CA TYR A 321 -11.89 16.96 -1.23
C TYR A 321 -12.66 17.76 -0.17
N LEU A 322 -12.35 17.57 1.11
CA LEU A 322 -12.94 18.35 2.19
C LEU A 322 -12.53 19.84 2.13
N GLY A 323 -11.26 20.12 1.84
CA GLY A 323 -10.77 21.49 1.66
C GLY A 323 -11.41 22.17 0.45
N GLY A 324 -11.45 21.47 -0.70
CA GLY A 324 -12.07 21.99 -1.92
C GLY A 324 -13.58 22.23 -1.80
N ALA A 325 -14.29 21.46 -0.96
CA ALA A 325 -15.73 21.65 -0.77
C ALA A 325 -16.10 22.98 -0.06
N THR A 326 -15.14 23.62 0.60
CA THR A 326 -15.35 24.91 1.32
C THR A 326 -14.74 26.11 0.61
N GLN A 327 -13.94 25.88 -0.44
CA GLN A 327 -13.39 26.96 -1.26
C GLN A 327 -14.45 27.42 -2.27
N SER A 328 -14.71 28.74 -2.30
CA SER A 328 -15.52 29.34 -3.37
C SER A 328 -14.63 29.59 -4.59
N HIS A 329 -14.98 29.02 -5.71
CA HIS A 329 -14.36 29.29 -7.01
C HIS A 329 -14.92 30.55 -7.66
#